data_2a0c56dae4a72d9b8db31ab0fc7893d8
#
_entry.id   2a0c56dae4a72d9b8db31ab0fc7893d8
#
_cell.length_a   1.000
_cell.length_b   1.000
_cell.length_c   1.000
_cell.angle_alpha   90.00
_cell.angle_beta   90.00
_cell.angle_gamma   90.00
#
_symmetry.space_group_name_H-M   'P 1'
#
loop_
_entity.id
_entity.type
_entity.pdbx_description
1 polymer ?
#
loop_
_entity_poly.entity_id
_entity_poly.type
_entity_poly.pdbx_seq_one_letter_code
_entity_poly.pdbx_strand_id
1 'polypeptide(L)'
;RLGGDMDLAQAIAGNAVIIAQVGTTQANKNAVPRGVAKIGDPMPWLFEWPGMLGPIELLGLNADGVGVVNTVPEIDGVVRRMPLILRVGDETYPAMAIETIRVAVGDPSYQVKTQQGGITAMRIPKYATIQTDANGRIWLRWNKEFETYSLTEKDYTVFAGKTVIISPTAEGLNSIIATPNGERY
;
A
#
# COMPACT_ATOMS: atom_id res chain seq x y z
N ARG A 1 4.47 28.21 -1.52
CA ARG A 1 4.20 26.78 -1.19
C ARG A 1 2.98 26.22 -1.93
N LEU A 2 1.87 26.95 -2.04
CA LEU A 2 0.67 26.46 -2.76
C LEU A 2 0.91 26.22 -4.27
N GLY A 3 1.83 26.93 -4.92
CA GLY A 3 2.13 26.72 -6.34
C GLY A 3 2.71 25.34 -6.63
N GLY A 4 3.69 24.90 -5.84
CA GLY A 4 4.33 23.58 -6.03
C GLY A 4 3.39 22.41 -5.80
N ASP A 5 2.43 22.53 -4.86
CA ASP A 5 1.43 21.48 -4.61
C ASP A 5 0.45 21.36 -5.78
N MET A 6 0.09 22.47 -6.41
CA MET A 6 -0.75 22.49 -7.62
C MET A 6 -0.03 21.91 -8.83
N ASP A 7 1.23 22.27 -9.03
CA ASP A 7 2.05 21.74 -10.13
C ASP A 7 2.21 20.23 -9.99
N LEU A 8 2.45 19.73 -8.75
CA LEU A 8 2.54 18.32 -8.46
C LEU A 8 1.19 17.62 -8.68
N ALA A 9 0.08 18.18 -8.22
CA ALA A 9 -1.24 17.62 -8.45
C ALA A 9 -1.57 17.51 -9.94
N GLN A 10 -1.20 18.52 -10.73
CA GLN A 10 -1.36 18.49 -12.19
C GLN A 10 -0.48 17.41 -12.85
N ALA A 11 0.75 17.22 -12.36
CA ALA A 11 1.65 16.17 -12.86
C ALA A 11 1.16 14.77 -12.49
N ILE A 12 0.47 14.60 -11.37
CA ILE A 12 -0.13 13.34 -10.92
C ILE A 12 -1.39 13.03 -11.75
N ALA A 13 -2.21 14.03 -12.01
CA ALA A 13 -3.49 13.87 -12.71
C ALA A 13 -3.30 13.24 -14.10
N GLY A 14 -4.04 12.15 -14.37
CA GLY A 14 -3.97 11.44 -15.66
C GLY A 14 -2.74 10.55 -15.86
N ASN A 15 -1.90 10.40 -14.83
CA ASN A 15 -0.81 9.44 -14.80
C ASN A 15 -1.10 8.35 -13.75
N ALA A 16 -0.61 7.13 -13.97
CA ALA A 16 -0.82 5.99 -13.07
C ALA A 16 0.02 6.16 -11.78
N VAL A 17 -0.38 7.10 -10.93
CA VAL A 17 0.32 7.45 -9.69
C VAL A 17 -0.44 6.93 -8.48
N ILE A 18 0.28 6.24 -7.60
CA ILE A 18 -0.23 5.79 -6.31
C ILE A 18 0.53 6.54 -5.21
N ILE A 19 -0.21 7.10 -4.25
CA ILE A 19 0.36 7.83 -3.13
C ILE A 19 0.27 6.99 -1.86
N ALA A 20 1.28 7.12 -1.00
CA ALA A 20 1.31 6.45 0.29
C ALA A 20 0.36 7.08 1.31
N GLN A 21 -0.25 6.23 2.14
CA GLN A 21 -0.87 6.60 3.41
C GLN A 21 -0.34 5.72 4.53
N VAL A 22 -0.45 6.19 5.76
CA VAL A 22 0.22 5.59 6.92
C VAL A 22 -0.77 5.34 8.04
N GLY A 23 -0.84 4.11 8.55
CA GLY A 23 -1.55 3.79 9.78
C GLY A 23 -0.91 4.51 10.97
N THR A 24 -1.73 5.08 11.84
CA THR A 24 -1.31 5.90 12.97
C THR A 24 -2.11 5.57 14.21
N THR A 25 -1.57 5.94 15.38
CA THR A 25 -2.28 5.88 16.66
C THR A 25 -3.21 7.07 16.91
N GLN A 26 -3.16 8.08 16.03
CA GLN A 26 -4.03 9.25 16.09
C GLN A 26 -5.30 9.03 15.25
N ALA A 27 -6.27 9.93 15.41
CA ALA A 27 -7.48 9.91 14.59
C ALA A 27 -7.17 10.11 13.09
N ASN A 28 -8.09 9.68 12.23
CA ASN A 28 -8.00 9.86 10.79
C ASN A 28 -7.75 11.31 10.39
N LYS A 29 -6.80 11.50 9.47
CA LYS A 29 -6.56 12.80 8.81
C LYS A 29 -6.29 12.56 7.33
N ASN A 30 -7.13 13.11 6.48
CA ASN A 30 -7.08 12.97 5.02
C ASN A 30 -6.99 11.50 4.56
N ALA A 31 -7.52 10.58 5.35
CA ALA A 31 -7.52 9.15 5.03
C ALA A 31 -8.36 8.89 3.79
N VAL A 32 -7.85 8.05 2.90
CA VAL A 32 -8.53 7.68 1.65
C VAL A 32 -8.88 6.19 1.71
N PRO A 33 -10.08 5.84 2.19
CA PRO A 33 -10.54 4.46 2.21
C PRO A 33 -10.88 3.96 0.81
N ARG A 34 -10.83 2.66 0.63
CA ARG A 34 -11.30 1.99 -0.58
C ARG A 34 -12.19 0.82 -0.20
N GLY A 35 -13.41 0.87 -0.65
CA GLY A 35 -14.37 -0.21 -0.46
C GLY A 35 -13.94 -1.49 -1.18
N VAL A 36 -14.32 -2.63 -0.60
CA VAL A 36 -14.09 -3.96 -1.16
C VAL A 36 -15.41 -4.70 -1.34
N ALA A 37 -15.54 -5.47 -2.41
CA ALA A 37 -16.65 -6.40 -2.55
C ALA A 37 -16.42 -7.60 -1.64
N LYS A 38 -17.35 -7.85 -0.72
CA LYS A 38 -17.22 -8.84 0.36
C LYS A 38 -18.02 -10.09 0.04
N ILE A 39 -17.38 -11.26 0.17
CA ILE A 39 -18.05 -12.57 0.25
C ILE A 39 -17.81 -13.06 1.68
N GLY A 40 -18.84 -13.08 2.50
CA GLY A 40 -18.74 -13.20 3.95
C GLY A 40 -18.35 -11.89 4.62
N ASP A 41 -17.98 -11.94 5.89
CA ASP A 41 -17.54 -10.75 6.65
C ASP A 41 -16.04 -10.80 6.96
N PRO A 42 -15.20 -10.01 6.27
CA PRO A 42 -13.77 -9.94 6.53
C PRO A 42 -13.39 -9.07 7.72
N MET A 43 -14.27 -8.16 8.17
CA MET A 43 -13.91 -7.12 9.14
C MET A 43 -13.33 -7.64 10.45
N PRO A 44 -13.83 -8.71 11.07
CA PRO A 44 -13.25 -9.25 12.31
C PRO A 44 -11.83 -9.82 12.16
N TRP A 45 -11.41 -10.11 10.94
CA TRP A 45 -10.13 -10.76 10.62
C TRP A 45 -9.06 -9.81 10.13
N LEU A 46 -9.44 -8.62 9.69
CA LEU A 46 -8.51 -7.61 9.20
C LEU A 46 -7.72 -6.99 10.35
N PHE A 47 -6.44 -6.69 10.09
CA PHE A 47 -5.64 -5.91 11.00
C PHE A 47 -6.20 -4.48 11.11
N GLU A 48 -6.43 -4.04 12.35
CA GLU A 48 -7.01 -2.73 12.65
C GLU A 48 -5.93 -1.73 13.10
N TRP A 49 -5.91 -0.57 12.46
CA TRP A 49 -5.20 0.60 12.97
C TRP A 49 -6.17 1.54 13.70
N PRO A 50 -5.72 2.24 14.77
CA PRO A 50 -6.54 3.25 15.45
C PRO A 50 -6.93 4.43 14.54
N GLY A 51 -6.09 4.75 13.56
CA GLY A 51 -6.32 5.79 12.59
C GLY A 51 -5.44 5.69 11.35
N MET A 52 -5.68 6.57 10.38
CA MET A 52 -4.95 6.64 9.12
C MET A 52 -4.59 8.08 8.79
N LEU A 53 -3.34 8.31 8.40
CA LEU A 53 -2.86 9.58 7.86
C LEU A 53 -2.70 9.44 6.35
N GLY A 54 -3.57 10.09 5.61
CA GLY A 54 -3.52 10.16 4.15
C GLY A 54 -2.68 11.32 3.62
N PRO A 55 -2.54 11.41 2.30
CA PRO A 55 -1.89 12.53 1.63
C PRO A 55 -2.70 13.82 1.82
N ILE A 56 -2.12 14.96 1.48
CA ILE A 56 -2.91 16.20 1.38
C ILE A 56 -4.02 16.00 0.36
N GLU A 57 -5.20 16.54 0.65
CA GLU A 57 -6.43 16.29 -0.11
C GLU A 57 -6.25 16.52 -1.62
N LEU A 58 -5.58 17.62 -1.98
CA LEU A 58 -5.31 17.96 -3.37
C LEU A 58 -4.57 16.85 -4.12
N LEU A 59 -3.58 16.21 -3.51
CA LEU A 59 -2.82 15.11 -4.15
C LEU A 59 -3.62 13.81 -4.14
N GLY A 60 -4.32 13.52 -3.04
CA GLY A 60 -5.13 12.31 -2.92
C GLY A 60 -6.27 12.23 -3.94
N LEU A 61 -6.89 13.37 -4.27
CA LEU A 61 -7.97 13.46 -5.26
C LEU A 61 -7.47 13.29 -6.71
N ASN A 62 -6.21 13.60 -6.98
CA ASN A 62 -5.62 13.48 -8.32
C ASN A 62 -4.86 12.17 -8.54
N ALA A 63 -4.64 11.36 -7.51
CA ALA A 63 -3.96 10.08 -7.63
C ALA A 63 -4.93 8.97 -8.08
N ASP A 64 -4.45 8.04 -8.90
CA ASP A 64 -5.20 6.85 -9.32
C ASP A 64 -5.39 5.83 -8.20
N GLY A 65 -4.56 5.92 -7.17
CA GLY A 65 -4.65 5.10 -5.98
C GLY A 65 -3.96 5.69 -4.76
N VAL A 66 -4.41 5.23 -3.58
CA VAL A 66 -3.76 5.54 -2.30
C VAL A 66 -3.61 4.24 -1.52
N GLY A 67 -2.39 3.90 -1.13
CA GLY A 67 -2.08 2.63 -0.49
C GLY A 67 -1.30 2.75 0.81
N VAL A 68 -1.56 1.82 1.74
CA VAL A 68 -0.89 1.78 3.05
C VAL A 68 0.51 1.20 2.94
N VAL A 69 1.49 1.87 3.54
CA VAL A 69 2.90 1.44 3.53
C VAL A 69 3.38 0.82 4.84
N ASN A 70 2.55 0.81 5.88
CA ASN A 70 2.94 0.22 7.16
C ASN A 70 3.17 -1.29 7.03
N THR A 71 4.20 -1.75 7.71
CA THR A 71 4.39 -3.17 8.02
C THR A 71 3.77 -3.51 9.37
N VAL A 72 3.38 -4.77 9.53
CA VAL A 72 2.88 -5.30 10.80
C VAL A 72 3.83 -6.42 11.23
N PRO A 73 4.77 -6.11 12.14
CA PRO A 73 5.69 -7.12 12.68
C PRO A 73 4.94 -8.24 13.40
N GLU A 74 5.51 -9.42 13.41
CA GLU A 74 5.04 -10.53 14.24
C GLU A 74 5.46 -10.31 15.71
N ILE A 75 5.04 -11.20 16.61
CA ILE A 75 5.27 -11.06 18.07
C ILE A 75 6.77 -10.98 18.42
N ASP A 76 7.63 -11.52 17.59
CA ASP A 76 9.10 -11.46 17.72
C ASP A 76 9.73 -10.22 17.06
N GLY A 77 8.92 -9.28 16.57
CA GLY A 77 9.36 -8.06 15.92
C GLY A 77 9.78 -8.24 14.44
N VAL A 78 9.76 -9.45 13.91
CA VAL A 78 10.21 -9.74 12.54
C VAL A 78 9.05 -9.63 11.56
N VAL A 79 9.24 -8.91 10.45
CA VAL A 79 8.26 -8.80 9.38
C VAL A 79 8.41 -9.97 8.40
N ARG A 80 7.48 -10.90 8.44
CA ARG A 80 7.42 -12.06 7.52
C ARG A 80 6.25 -11.99 6.58
N ARG A 81 5.16 -11.38 7.03
CA ARG A 81 3.90 -11.32 6.29
C ARG A 81 3.41 -9.88 6.20
N MET A 82 2.66 -9.60 5.15
CA MET A 82 2.07 -8.30 4.93
C MET A 82 0.56 -8.44 4.72
N PRO A 83 -0.26 -7.67 5.44
CA PRO A 83 -1.69 -7.60 5.15
C PRO A 83 -1.92 -6.95 3.79
N LEU A 84 -2.82 -7.50 3.00
CA LEU A 84 -3.19 -6.92 1.70
C LEU A 84 -4.23 -5.81 1.85
N ILE A 85 -5.08 -5.91 2.87
CA ILE A 85 -6.05 -4.90 3.28
C ILE A 85 -5.99 -4.77 4.79
N LEU A 86 -6.14 -3.55 5.28
CA LEU A 86 -6.26 -3.18 6.68
C LEU A 86 -7.58 -2.46 6.90
N ARG A 87 -7.95 -2.22 8.16
CA ARG A 87 -9.14 -1.43 8.49
C ARG A 87 -8.85 -0.35 9.54
N VAL A 88 -9.68 0.68 9.54
CA VAL A 88 -9.84 1.64 10.63
C VAL A 88 -11.34 1.77 10.86
N GLY A 89 -11.83 1.32 12.00
CA GLY A 89 -13.27 1.17 12.22
C GLY A 89 -13.90 0.31 11.13
N ASP A 90 -14.93 0.82 10.45
CA ASP A 90 -15.66 0.13 9.40
C ASP A 90 -15.09 0.35 7.98
N GLU A 91 -14.07 1.19 7.85
CA GLU A 91 -13.44 1.52 6.58
C GLU A 91 -12.25 0.61 6.27
N THR A 92 -12.07 0.28 5.00
CA THR A 92 -10.97 -0.57 4.52
C THR A 92 -9.95 0.22 3.72
N TYR A 93 -8.68 -0.17 3.86
CA TYR A 93 -7.52 0.48 3.26
C TYR A 93 -6.60 -0.56 2.63
N PRO A 94 -6.37 -0.51 1.31
CA PRO A 94 -5.47 -1.45 0.65
C PRO A 94 -4.01 -1.16 0.97
N ALA A 95 -3.19 -2.20 1.07
CA ALA A 95 -1.75 -2.02 1.08
C ALA A 95 -1.25 -1.46 -0.26
N MET A 96 -0.17 -0.67 -0.24
CA MET A 96 0.37 -0.03 -1.44
C MET A 96 0.67 -1.05 -2.55
N ALA A 97 1.22 -2.20 -2.21
CA ALA A 97 1.58 -3.23 -3.19
C ALA A 97 0.36 -3.71 -4.01
N ILE A 98 -0.78 -3.95 -3.34
CA ILE A 98 -1.98 -4.43 -4.05
C ILE A 98 -2.69 -3.30 -4.78
N GLU A 99 -2.64 -2.07 -4.25
CA GLU A 99 -3.15 -0.89 -4.94
C GLU A 99 -2.35 -0.62 -6.22
N THR A 100 -1.03 -0.80 -6.19
CA THR A 100 -0.18 -0.70 -7.38
C THR A 100 -0.59 -1.70 -8.46
N ILE A 101 -0.84 -2.95 -8.09
CA ILE A 101 -1.31 -3.95 -9.06
C ILE A 101 -2.68 -3.56 -9.61
N ARG A 102 -3.64 -3.15 -8.76
CA ARG A 102 -4.97 -2.75 -9.18
C ARG A 102 -4.93 -1.63 -10.22
N VAL A 103 -4.17 -0.58 -9.95
CA VAL A 103 -4.00 0.56 -10.88
C VAL A 103 -3.33 0.10 -12.17
N ALA A 104 -2.26 -0.67 -12.08
CA ALA A 104 -1.51 -1.15 -13.25
C ALA A 104 -2.36 -1.99 -14.23
N VAL A 105 -3.33 -2.78 -13.71
CA VAL A 105 -4.23 -3.57 -14.57
C VAL A 105 -5.54 -2.84 -14.89
N GLY A 106 -5.71 -1.61 -14.40
CA GLY A 106 -6.92 -0.80 -14.63
C GLY A 106 -8.18 -1.43 -14.04
N ASP A 107 -8.09 -2.08 -12.86
CA ASP A 107 -9.26 -2.66 -12.20
C ASP A 107 -9.89 -1.64 -11.24
N PRO A 108 -11.22 -1.51 -11.21
CA PRO A 108 -11.89 -0.58 -10.31
C PRO A 108 -11.98 -1.07 -8.87
N SER A 109 -11.80 -2.37 -8.58
CA SER A 109 -12.22 -2.97 -7.32
C SER A 109 -11.33 -4.10 -6.81
N TYR A 110 -11.57 -4.45 -5.54
CA TYR A 110 -11.10 -5.67 -4.90
C TYR A 110 -12.27 -6.54 -4.48
N GLN A 111 -12.03 -7.84 -4.41
CA GLN A 111 -12.97 -8.81 -3.84
C GLN A 111 -12.25 -9.56 -2.72
N VAL A 112 -12.88 -9.65 -1.54
CA VAL A 112 -12.37 -10.39 -0.40
C VAL A 112 -13.31 -11.53 -0.10
N LYS A 113 -12.78 -12.75 -0.05
CA LYS A 113 -13.52 -13.95 0.29
C LYS A 113 -13.20 -14.39 1.70
N THR A 114 -14.23 -14.48 2.53
CA THR A 114 -14.17 -14.98 3.90
C THR A 114 -14.99 -16.24 4.02
N GLN A 115 -14.50 -17.20 4.79
CA GLN A 115 -15.19 -18.44 5.15
C GLN A 115 -15.19 -18.59 6.69
N GLN A 116 -15.79 -19.66 7.18
CA GLN A 116 -15.69 -20.01 8.59
C GLN A 116 -14.19 -20.23 8.95
N GLY A 117 -13.66 -19.37 9.82
CA GLY A 117 -12.24 -19.40 10.22
C GLY A 117 -11.34 -18.32 9.61
N GLY A 118 -11.88 -17.40 8.80
CA GLY A 118 -11.12 -16.22 8.34
C GLY A 118 -11.19 -15.91 6.85
N ILE A 119 -10.35 -14.99 6.45
CA ILE A 119 -10.14 -14.63 5.05
C ILE A 119 -9.40 -15.77 4.36
N THR A 120 -9.83 -16.15 3.16
CA THR A 120 -9.19 -17.23 2.40
C THR A 120 -8.51 -16.73 1.14
N ALA A 121 -9.02 -15.65 0.56
CA ALA A 121 -8.47 -15.11 -0.67
C ALA A 121 -8.87 -13.64 -0.86
N MET A 122 -8.02 -12.94 -1.59
CA MET A 122 -8.30 -11.64 -2.17
C MET A 122 -8.15 -11.73 -3.69
N ARG A 123 -9.03 -11.07 -4.42
CA ARG A 123 -9.01 -11.07 -5.87
C ARG A 123 -9.00 -9.66 -6.41
N ILE A 124 -8.16 -9.43 -7.40
CA ILE A 124 -8.25 -8.33 -8.35
C ILE A 124 -8.81 -8.94 -9.64
N PRO A 125 -10.05 -8.63 -10.06
CA PRO A 125 -10.72 -9.33 -11.16
C PRO A 125 -9.91 -9.42 -12.45
N LYS A 126 -9.23 -8.34 -12.84
CA LYS A 126 -8.41 -8.30 -14.06
C LYS A 126 -7.00 -8.87 -13.90
N TYR A 127 -6.63 -9.34 -12.71
CA TYR A 127 -5.28 -9.85 -12.45
C TYR A 127 -5.30 -11.30 -11.99
N ALA A 128 -5.61 -11.52 -10.70
CA ALA A 128 -5.55 -12.86 -10.11
C ALA A 128 -6.35 -12.96 -8.80
N THR A 129 -6.54 -14.20 -8.37
CA THR A 129 -6.94 -14.54 -6.99
C THR A 129 -5.69 -14.87 -6.19
N ILE A 130 -5.47 -14.13 -5.11
CA ILE A 130 -4.32 -14.26 -4.22
C ILE A 130 -4.79 -15.01 -2.96
N GLN A 131 -4.20 -16.17 -2.68
CA GLN A 131 -4.45 -16.90 -1.44
C GLN A 131 -3.79 -16.19 -0.27
N THR A 132 -4.50 -16.09 0.85
CA THR A 132 -4.01 -15.41 2.06
C THR A 132 -4.12 -16.34 3.27
N ASP A 133 -3.49 -15.96 4.36
CA ASP A 133 -3.82 -16.53 5.67
C ASP A 133 -5.19 -16.00 6.16
N ALA A 134 -5.64 -16.49 7.31
CA ALA A 134 -6.94 -16.14 7.90
C ALA A 134 -7.11 -14.63 8.18
N ASN A 135 -6.03 -13.87 8.26
CA ASN A 135 -6.02 -12.44 8.48
C ASN A 135 -5.79 -11.61 7.21
N GLY A 136 -5.90 -12.22 6.03
CA GLY A 136 -5.71 -11.53 4.77
C GLY A 136 -4.25 -11.16 4.46
N ARG A 137 -3.26 -11.89 5.02
CA ARG A 137 -1.85 -11.62 4.85
C ARG A 137 -1.20 -12.60 3.89
N ILE A 138 -0.12 -12.16 3.23
CA ILE A 138 0.75 -12.98 2.38
C ILE A 138 2.15 -13.04 2.95
N TRP A 139 2.88 -14.12 2.64
CA TRP A 139 4.30 -14.25 2.96
C TRP A 139 5.14 -13.37 2.04
N LEU A 140 6.09 -12.63 2.62
CA LEU A 140 7.03 -11.80 1.88
C LEU A 140 8.29 -12.60 1.51
N ARG A 141 8.82 -12.33 0.32
CA ARG A 141 10.11 -12.85 -0.14
C ARG A 141 11.15 -11.73 -0.03
N TRP A 142 12.01 -11.83 0.98
CA TRP A 142 13.03 -10.83 1.29
C TRP A 142 14.37 -11.06 0.56
N ASN A 143 14.37 -11.76 -0.56
CA ASN A 143 15.57 -12.16 -1.29
C ASN A 143 15.80 -11.37 -2.59
N LYS A 144 14.99 -10.35 -2.88
CA LYS A 144 15.17 -9.50 -4.04
C LYS A 144 15.85 -8.19 -3.66
N GLU A 145 16.86 -7.82 -4.44
CA GLU A 145 17.40 -6.47 -4.49
C GLU A 145 16.75 -5.73 -5.66
N PHE A 146 16.56 -4.44 -5.48
CA PHE A 146 16.03 -3.55 -6.50
C PHE A 146 17.11 -2.58 -6.93
N GLU A 147 17.18 -2.30 -8.25
CA GLU A 147 18.00 -1.22 -8.75
C GLU A 147 17.52 0.11 -8.16
N THR A 148 18.45 0.90 -7.64
CA THR A 148 18.17 2.20 -7.02
C THR A 148 18.89 3.28 -7.80
N TYR A 149 18.17 4.35 -8.09
CA TYR A 149 18.65 5.49 -8.86
C TYR A 149 18.44 6.77 -8.07
N SER A 150 19.36 7.74 -8.22
CA SER A 150 19.17 9.07 -7.67
C SER A 150 18.23 9.89 -8.57
N LEU A 151 17.30 10.64 -7.98
CA LEU A 151 16.44 11.58 -8.73
C LEU A 151 17.23 12.72 -9.39
N THR A 152 18.50 12.91 -9.04
CA THR A 152 19.40 13.89 -9.68
C THR A 152 19.99 13.38 -11.00
N GLU A 153 19.86 12.09 -11.30
CA GLU A 153 20.24 11.53 -12.59
C GLU A 153 19.27 12.00 -13.67
N LYS A 154 19.82 12.41 -14.81
CA LYS A 154 19.04 13.06 -15.87
C LYS A 154 18.47 12.10 -16.92
N ASP A 155 18.88 10.84 -16.91
CA ASP A 155 18.38 9.85 -17.85
C ASP A 155 17.22 9.06 -17.21
N TYR A 156 16.01 9.46 -17.54
CA TYR A 156 14.78 8.80 -17.07
C TYR A 156 14.28 7.70 -18.02
N THR A 157 14.98 7.46 -19.14
CA THR A 157 14.60 6.43 -20.12
C THR A 157 14.69 5.02 -19.52
N VAL A 158 15.55 4.83 -18.51
CA VAL A 158 15.71 3.58 -17.75
C VAL A 158 14.41 3.13 -17.06
N PHE A 159 13.44 4.03 -16.84
CA PHE A 159 12.17 3.75 -16.17
C PHE A 159 11.04 3.40 -17.15
N ALA A 160 11.28 3.50 -18.46
CA ALA A 160 10.25 3.22 -19.45
C ALA A 160 9.64 1.81 -19.28
N GLY A 161 8.30 1.73 -19.16
CA GLY A 161 7.58 0.48 -18.96
C GLY A 161 7.76 -0.18 -17.58
N LYS A 162 8.37 0.51 -16.62
CA LYS A 162 8.58 0.00 -15.25
C LYS A 162 7.64 0.66 -14.25
N THR A 163 7.34 -0.06 -13.18
CA THR A 163 6.78 0.54 -11.97
C THR A 163 7.92 1.12 -11.15
N VAL A 164 7.84 2.41 -10.83
CA VAL A 164 8.88 3.14 -10.10
C VAL A 164 8.35 3.50 -8.71
N ILE A 165 9.15 3.20 -7.68
CA ILE A 165 8.86 3.61 -6.30
C ILE A 165 9.77 4.80 -5.98
N ILE A 166 9.17 5.93 -5.60
CA ILE A 166 9.88 7.12 -5.15
C ILE A 166 9.79 7.19 -3.63
N SER A 167 10.94 7.19 -2.96
CA SER A 167 11.02 7.24 -1.50
C SER A 167 12.16 8.14 -1.05
N PRO A 168 12.02 8.89 0.05
CA PRO A 168 13.14 9.60 0.65
C PRO A 168 14.15 8.59 1.23
N THR A 169 15.44 8.85 1.03
CA THR A 169 16.54 8.00 1.51
C THR A 169 17.45 8.71 2.52
N ALA A 170 17.07 9.90 3.00
CA ALA A 170 17.86 10.64 3.98
C ALA A 170 17.95 9.89 5.30
N GLU A 171 19.11 9.96 5.96
CA GLU A 171 19.31 9.40 7.29
C GLU A 171 18.26 9.91 8.29
N GLY A 172 17.71 9.00 9.11
CA GLY A 172 16.65 9.31 10.08
C GLY A 172 15.22 9.29 9.50
N LEU A 173 15.03 9.19 8.19
CA LEU A 173 13.72 9.01 7.58
C LEU A 173 13.42 7.53 7.28
N ASN A 174 14.43 6.70 7.18
CA ASN A 174 14.27 5.28 6.93
C ASN A 174 14.05 4.52 8.24
N SER A 175 13.04 3.68 8.28
CA SER A 175 12.83 2.74 9.39
C SER A 175 13.58 1.46 9.11
N ILE A 176 14.39 1.01 10.05
CA ILE A 176 15.01 -0.32 10.02
C ILE A 176 13.93 -1.35 10.32
N ILE A 177 13.79 -2.33 9.44
CA ILE A 177 12.82 -3.42 9.57
C ILE A 177 13.58 -4.72 9.81
N ALA A 178 13.27 -5.41 10.89
CA ALA A 178 13.78 -6.77 11.12
C ALA A 178 13.06 -7.76 10.17
N THR A 179 13.84 -8.47 9.37
CA THR A 179 13.37 -9.46 8.41
C THR A 179 14.00 -10.82 8.67
N PRO A 180 13.49 -11.92 8.13
CA PRO A 180 14.14 -13.25 8.26
C PRO A 180 15.58 -13.31 7.73
N ASN A 181 15.95 -12.37 6.85
CA ASN A 181 17.30 -12.27 6.25
C ASN A 181 18.15 -11.16 6.89
N GLY A 182 17.82 -10.72 8.11
CA GLY A 182 18.48 -9.63 8.82
C GLY A 182 17.73 -8.30 8.69
N GLU A 183 18.37 -7.25 9.16
CA GLU A 183 17.80 -5.89 9.10
C GLU A 183 17.83 -5.36 7.67
N ARG A 184 16.78 -4.62 7.28
CA ARG A 184 16.64 -3.96 5.98
C ARG A 184 16.15 -2.52 6.18
N TYR A 185 16.55 -1.64 5.28
CA TYR A 185 16.18 -0.24 5.22
C TYR A 185 15.05 -0.04 4.20
#